data_574256d2f3f09ef69d0d9cc96098215f
#
_entry.id   574256d2f3f09ef69d0d9cc96098215f
#
_cell.length_a   1.000
_cell.length_b   1.000
_cell.length_c   1.000
_cell.angle_alpha   90.00
_cell.angle_beta   90.00
_cell.angle_gamma   90.00
#
_symmetry.space_group_name_H-M   'P 1'
#
loop_
_entity.id
_entity.type
_entity.pdbx_description
1 polymer ?
#
loop_
_entity_poly.entity_id
_entity_poly.type
_entity_poly.pdbx_seq_one_letter_code
_entity_poly.pdbx_strand_id
1 'polypeptide(L)'
;MKLVVAIIKPFKLDEVREAVSGLGVTGMTVTEVKGFGRQKGQTEIYRGAEYQVNFVPKVKLEAVVDDAAVAGAVEAIKAAAGTAAAQGTA
;
A
#
# COMPACT_ATOMS: atom_id res chain seq x y z
N MET A 1 -7.00 7.22 -17.65
CA MET A 1 -5.98 6.67 -16.80
C MET A 1 -6.22 6.99 -15.37
N LYS A 2 -5.91 6.08 -14.51
CA LYS A 2 -6.13 6.26 -13.08
C LYS A 2 -4.88 5.92 -12.33
N LEU A 3 -4.76 6.46 -11.14
CA LEU A 3 -3.63 6.18 -10.28
C LEU A 3 -4.11 5.30 -9.15
N VAL A 4 -3.48 4.16 -8.97
CA VAL A 4 -3.79 3.27 -7.88
C VAL A 4 -2.65 3.37 -6.88
N VAL A 5 -2.98 3.65 -5.64
CA VAL A 5 -1.98 3.83 -4.59
C VAL A 5 -2.15 2.74 -3.56
N ALA A 6 -1.07 2.12 -3.17
CA ALA A 6 -1.11 1.07 -2.17
C ALA A 6 0.04 1.25 -1.21
N ILE A 7 -0.21 1.06 0.07
CA ILE A 7 0.85 1.08 1.07
C ILE A 7 0.97 -0.34 1.56
N ILE A 8 2.12 -0.94 1.35
CA ILE A 8 2.28 -2.36 1.62
C ILE A 8 3.51 -2.60 2.45
N LYS A 9 3.63 -3.79 2.97
CA LYS A 9 4.82 -4.17 3.71
C LYS A 9 5.96 -4.34 2.73
N PRO A 10 7.15 -3.96 3.09
CA PRO A 10 8.25 -3.98 2.13
C PRO A 10 8.51 -5.35 1.52
N PHE A 11 8.37 -6.42 2.30
CA PHE A 11 8.70 -7.72 1.76
C PHE A 11 7.62 -8.25 0.81
N LYS A 12 6.50 -7.51 0.68
CA LYS A 12 5.49 -7.93 -0.26
C LYS A 12 5.64 -7.26 -1.61
N LEU A 13 6.60 -6.38 -1.75
CA LEU A 13 6.71 -5.60 -2.97
C LEU A 13 6.85 -6.45 -4.21
N ASP A 14 7.70 -7.47 -4.17
CA ASP A 14 7.92 -8.26 -5.36
C ASP A 14 6.67 -9.02 -5.74
N GLU A 15 5.94 -9.54 -4.78
CA GLU A 15 4.72 -10.26 -5.09
C GLU A 15 3.69 -9.34 -5.68
N VAL A 16 3.57 -8.13 -5.14
CA VAL A 16 2.58 -7.19 -5.64
C VAL A 16 2.96 -6.76 -7.05
N ARG A 17 4.23 -6.49 -7.28
CA ARG A 17 4.67 -6.05 -8.59
C ARG A 17 4.38 -7.12 -9.63
N GLU A 18 4.63 -8.37 -9.28
CA GLU A 18 4.33 -9.42 -10.20
C GLU A 18 2.85 -9.58 -10.42
N ALA A 19 2.05 -9.41 -9.39
CA ALA A 19 0.61 -9.59 -9.50
C ALA A 19 -0.02 -8.59 -10.43
N VAL A 20 0.50 -7.35 -10.50
CA VAL A 20 -0.11 -6.36 -11.34
C VAL A 20 0.56 -6.26 -12.70
N SER A 21 1.64 -6.99 -12.90
CA SER A 21 2.32 -6.93 -14.15
C SER A 21 1.40 -7.43 -15.24
N GLY A 22 1.25 -6.71 -16.28
CA GLY A 22 0.41 -7.14 -17.37
C GLY A 22 -1.06 -6.85 -17.22
N LEU A 23 -1.45 -6.14 -16.18
CA LEU A 23 -2.83 -5.83 -16.01
C LEU A 23 -3.15 -4.42 -16.45
N GLY A 24 -2.58 -3.95 -17.48
CA GLY A 24 -2.88 -2.61 -17.95
C GLY A 24 -2.13 -1.54 -17.21
N VAL A 25 -1.05 -1.91 -16.52
CA VAL A 25 -0.25 -0.96 -15.79
C VAL A 25 0.73 -0.35 -16.74
N THR A 26 0.71 0.98 -16.87
CA THR A 26 1.61 1.64 -17.78
C THR A 26 2.78 2.27 -17.07
N GLY A 27 2.72 2.39 -15.77
CA GLY A 27 3.85 2.93 -15.02
C GLY A 27 3.69 2.65 -13.56
N MET A 28 4.78 2.58 -12.84
CA MET A 28 4.73 2.28 -11.44
C MET A 28 5.86 2.97 -10.73
N THR A 29 5.59 3.57 -9.62
CA THR A 29 6.59 4.25 -8.81
C THR A 29 6.54 3.67 -7.42
N VAL A 30 7.69 3.46 -6.84
CA VAL A 30 7.78 2.87 -5.51
C VAL A 30 8.56 3.83 -4.63
N THR A 31 8.03 4.12 -3.46
CA THR A 31 8.69 5.03 -2.53
C THR A 31 8.71 4.38 -1.16
N GLU A 32 9.83 4.44 -0.51
CA GLU A 32 9.92 3.91 0.85
C GLU A 32 9.35 4.94 1.79
N VAL A 33 8.45 4.54 2.65
CA VAL A 33 7.79 5.45 3.57
C VAL A 33 7.74 4.81 4.93
N LYS A 34 7.34 5.56 5.94
CA LYS A 34 7.16 5.03 7.26
C LYS A 34 5.72 5.22 7.62
N GLY A 35 5.10 4.18 8.09
CA GLY A 35 3.70 4.22 8.43
C GLY A 35 3.48 4.22 9.90
N PHE A 36 2.43 4.90 10.32
CA PHE A 36 2.06 4.93 11.69
C PHE A 36 0.57 4.77 11.70
N GLY A 37 0.04 3.86 12.46
CA GLY A 37 -1.38 3.69 12.50
C GLY A 37 -1.78 3.00 13.75
N ARG A 38 -3.09 2.94 14.00
CA ARG A 38 -3.56 2.30 15.13
C ARG A 38 -3.49 0.84 14.93
N GLN A 39 -2.90 0.13 15.83
CA GLN A 39 -2.83 -1.28 15.68
C GLN A 39 -3.48 -1.93 16.81
N LYS A 40 -4.14 -3.04 16.57
CA LYS A 40 -4.80 -3.72 17.56
C LYS A 40 -3.88 -4.14 18.60
N GLY A 41 -4.15 -3.92 19.75
CA GLY A 41 -3.30 -4.34 20.83
C GLY A 41 -2.23 -3.39 21.22
N GLN A 42 -2.10 -2.31 20.52
CA GLN A 42 -1.16 -1.36 20.90
C GLN A 42 -1.78 -0.26 21.64
N THR A 43 -1.20 0.21 22.63
CA THR A 43 -1.75 1.26 23.43
C THR A 43 -1.00 2.50 23.18
N GLU A 44 -1.67 3.53 22.86
CA GLU A 44 -1.04 4.70 22.67
C GLU A 44 -1.34 5.61 23.76
N ILE A 45 -0.44 5.99 24.53
CA ILE A 45 -0.67 6.85 25.58
C ILE A 45 -0.03 8.10 25.36
N TYR A 46 -0.69 9.09 25.29
CA TYR A 46 -0.11 10.23 25.01
C TYR A 46 0.13 11.06 26.09
N ARG A 47 -0.13 10.95 27.16
CA ARG A 47 0.05 11.80 28.09
C ARG A 47 1.30 11.77 28.54
N GLY A 48 1.86 12.50 28.59
CA GLY A 48 3.04 12.55 29.12
C GLY A 48 4.01 11.89 28.37
N ALA A 49 4.86 11.48 28.76
CA ALA A 49 5.88 10.99 28.08
C ALA A 49 5.84 9.64 27.68
N GLU A 50 4.92 9.02 28.03
CA GLU A 50 4.88 7.71 27.68
C GLU A 50 4.48 7.45 26.31
N TYR A 51 4.19 8.36 25.55
CA TYR A 51 3.76 8.17 24.25
C TYR A 51 4.79 7.55 23.45
N GLN A 52 4.57 6.50 22.85
CA GLN A 52 5.45 5.91 21.98
C GLN A 52 4.85 5.79 20.66
N VAL A 53 5.36 6.40 19.64
CA VAL A 53 4.86 6.31 18.31
C VAL A 53 5.84 5.51 17.56
N ASN A 54 5.45 4.36 17.11
CA ASN A 54 6.32 3.52 16.38
C ASN A 54 6.03 3.64 14.92
N PHE A 55 6.98 4.10 14.15
CA PHE A 55 6.81 4.18 12.73
C PHE A 55 7.38 2.90 12.14
N VAL A 56 6.60 2.28 11.30
CA VAL A 56 6.97 1.02 10.72
C VAL A 56 7.31 1.23 9.26
N PRO A 57 8.36 0.65 8.76
CA PRO A 57 8.71 0.82 7.36
C PRO A 57 7.64 0.24 6.47
N LYS A 58 7.28 0.97 5.44
CA LYS A 58 6.31 0.55 4.47
C LYS A 58 6.77 1.01 3.11
N VAL A 59 6.10 0.51 2.09
CA VAL A 59 6.39 0.92 0.73
C VAL A 59 5.12 1.46 0.15
N LYS A 60 5.21 2.62 -0.49
CA LYS A 60 4.09 3.21 -1.16
C LYS A 60 4.25 2.92 -2.63
N LEU A 61 3.29 2.26 -3.21
CA LEU A 61 3.35 1.91 -4.60
C LEU A 61 2.29 2.70 -5.33
N GLU A 62 2.66 3.37 -6.40
CA GLU A 62 1.73 4.14 -7.18
C GLU A 62 1.77 3.59 -8.58
N ALA A 63 0.65 3.12 -9.08
CA ALA A 63 0.59 2.51 -10.40
C ALA A 63 -0.40 3.26 -11.27
N VAL A 64 0.01 3.58 -12.47
CA VAL A 64 -0.86 4.24 -13.42
C VAL A 64 -1.46 3.17 -14.28
N VAL A 65 -2.77 3.06 -14.29
CA VAL A 65 -3.42 1.98 -15.01
C VAL A 65 -4.52 2.52 -15.89
N ASP A 66 -4.91 1.74 -16.87
CA ASP A 66 -6.02 2.10 -17.72
C ASP A 66 -7.28 2.07 -16.89
N ASP A 67 -8.24 2.90 -17.24
CA ASP A 67 -9.49 2.97 -16.49
C ASP A 67 -10.13 1.60 -16.33
N ALA A 68 -10.13 0.82 -17.36
CA ALA A 68 -10.80 -0.46 -17.31
C ALA A 68 -10.05 -1.47 -16.46
N ALA A 69 -8.83 -1.19 -16.10
CA ALA A 69 -8.01 -2.13 -15.34
C ALA A 69 -7.97 -1.83 -13.86
N VAL A 70 -8.60 -0.76 -13.40
CA VAL A 70 -8.48 -0.34 -12.01
C VAL A 70 -8.98 -1.42 -11.06
N ALA A 71 -10.15 -1.95 -11.30
CA ALA A 71 -10.72 -2.93 -10.37
C ALA A 71 -9.83 -4.17 -10.29
N GLY A 72 -9.35 -4.64 -11.43
CA GLY A 72 -8.49 -5.81 -11.44
C GLY A 72 -7.17 -5.56 -10.75
N ALA A 73 -6.60 -4.37 -10.94
CA ALA A 73 -5.34 -4.03 -10.33
C ALA A 73 -5.49 -3.94 -8.81
N VAL A 74 -6.56 -3.34 -8.35
CA VAL A 74 -6.79 -3.20 -6.92
C VAL A 74 -6.97 -4.58 -6.29
N GLU A 75 -7.73 -5.45 -6.94
CA GLU A 75 -7.92 -6.78 -6.40
C GLU A 75 -6.63 -7.57 -6.38
N ALA A 76 -5.83 -7.45 -7.41
CA ALA A 76 -4.56 -8.17 -7.47
C ALA A 76 -3.62 -7.70 -6.37
N ILE A 77 -3.59 -6.40 -6.12
CA ILE A 77 -2.75 -5.86 -5.08
C ILE A 77 -3.21 -6.33 -3.71
N LYS A 78 -4.52 -6.32 -3.48
CA LYS A 78 -5.03 -6.76 -2.19
C LYS A 78 -4.72 -8.22 -1.95
N ALA A 79 -4.86 -9.04 -2.96
CA ALA A 79 -4.60 -10.45 -2.81
C ALA A 79 -3.11 -10.71 -2.56
N ALA A 80 -2.24 -10.03 -3.27
CA ALA A 80 -0.82 -10.27 -3.14
C ALA A 80 -0.26 -9.68 -1.85
N ALA A 81 -0.78 -8.54 -1.44
CA ALA A 81 -0.28 -7.88 -0.25
C ALA A 81 -0.84 -8.48 1.03
N GLY A 82 -1.95 -9.17 0.92
CA GLY A 82 -2.54 -9.75 2.11
C GLY A 82 -3.15 -8.74 3.02
N THR A 83 -3.44 -7.55 2.52
CA THR A 83 -4.06 -6.55 3.35
C THR A 83 -5.03 -5.77 2.52
N ALA A 84 -5.76 -4.92 3.11
CA ALA A 84 -6.74 -4.15 2.42
C ALA A 84 -6.32 -2.72 2.26
N ALA A 85 -5.08 -2.47 2.09
CA ALA A 85 -4.62 -1.11 2.07
C ALA A 85 -4.63 -0.44 0.72
N ALA A 86 -5.03 -1.10 -0.32
CA ALA A 86 -5.00 -0.51 -1.65
C ALA A 86 -6.21 0.34 -1.90
N GLN A 87 -6.03 1.46 -2.56
CA GLN A 87 -7.11 2.34 -2.88
C GLN A 87 -6.88 2.91 -4.24
N GLY A 88 -7.93 3.11 -5.00
CA GLY A 88 -7.84 3.68 -6.30
C GLY A 88 -8.25 5.14 -6.27
N THR A 89 -7.51 6.00 -6.96
CA THR A 89 -7.89 7.38 -7.05
C THR A 89 -7.69 7.83 -8.46
N ALA A 90 -8.34 8.85 -8.81
CA ALA A 90 -8.26 9.35 -10.16
C ALA A 90 -7.17 10.38 -10.28
#